data_db7ed5457a4e4682520cb8b15a2004f0
#
_entry.id   db7ed5457a4e4682520cb8b15a2004f0
#
_cell.length_a   1.000
_cell.length_b   1.000
_cell.length_c   1.000
_cell.angle_alpha   90.00
_cell.angle_beta   90.00
_cell.angle_gamma   90.00
#
_symmetry.space_group_name_H-M   'P 1'
#
loop_
_entity.id
_entity.type
_entity.pdbx_description
1 polymer ?
#
loop_
_entity_poly.entity_id
_entity_poly.type
_entity_poly.pdbx_seq_one_letter_code
_entity_poly.pdbx_strand_id
1 'polypeptide(L)'
;MRPVWPRILLVLAIIPVVCGLVWAGLSLWSNTTKQPLPLDDQCVATADGAKVVVTLEQAHNAAIISAVGLRRGLPSRAVTIALATAYQESGVRNLDYGHSDSIGLFQQRPSKGWGTI
;
A
#
# COMPACT_ATOMS: atom_id res chain seq x y z
N MET A 1 -5.44 -12.83 70.39
CA MET A 1 -5.63 -12.01 69.15
C MET A 1 -4.33 -12.07 68.35
N ARG A 2 -4.36 -12.67 67.14
CA ARG A 2 -3.14 -12.73 66.31
C ARG A 2 -2.95 -11.38 65.61
N PRO A 3 -1.74 -10.81 65.60
CA PRO A 3 -1.51 -9.48 65.00
C PRO A 3 -1.76 -9.53 63.48
N VAL A 4 -2.66 -8.68 62.98
CA VAL A 4 -3.03 -8.58 61.57
C VAL A 4 -2.03 -7.73 60.75
N TRP A 5 -1.11 -7.07 61.42
CA TRP A 5 -0.09 -6.20 60.85
C TRP A 5 0.79 -6.85 59.77
N PRO A 6 1.32 -8.09 59.92
CA PRO A 6 2.16 -8.67 58.90
C PRO A 6 1.41 -8.96 57.59
N ARG A 7 0.10 -9.23 57.69
CA ARG A 7 -0.72 -9.44 56.48
C ARG A 7 -0.99 -8.17 55.73
N ILE A 8 -1.18 -7.05 56.40
CA ILE A 8 -1.38 -5.72 55.82
C ILE A 8 -0.11 -5.26 55.11
N LEU A 9 1.06 -5.42 55.74
CA LEU A 9 2.35 -5.07 55.14
C LEU A 9 2.66 -5.91 53.91
N LEU A 10 2.28 -7.17 53.88
CA LEU A 10 2.49 -8.07 52.72
C LEU A 10 1.59 -7.67 51.54
N VAL A 11 0.35 -7.29 51.80
CA VAL A 11 -0.58 -6.78 50.74
C VAL A 11 -0.09 -5.45 50.19
N LEU A 12 0.37 -4.53 51.02
CA LEU A 12 0.91 -3.23 50.60
C LEU A 12 2.19 -3.36 49.76
N ALA A 13 2.98 -4.44 49.97
CA ALA A 13 4.18 -4.69 49.17
C ALA A 13 3.85 -5.36 47.82
N ILE A 14 2.79 -6.16 47.70
CA ILE A 14 2.43 -6.89 46.50
C ILE A 14 1.75 -5.95 45.48
N ILE A 15 0.89 -5.02 45.91
CA ILE A 15 0.15 -4.11 45.02
C ILE A 15 1.07 -3.34 44.09
N PRO A 16 2.13 -2.65 44.51
CA PRO A 16 2.99 -1.88 43.61
C PRO A 16 3.75 -2.79 42.62
N VAL A 17 4.10 -4.01 43.04
CA VAL A 17 4.79 -4.94 42.12
C VAL A 17 3.85 -5.42 41.02
N VAL A 18 2.61 -5.77 41.35
CA VAL A 18 1.60 -6.19 40.36
C VAL A 18 1.25 -5.01 39.43
N CYS A 19 1.05 -3.82 39.97
CA CYS A 19 0.80 -2.63 39.15
C CYS A 19 1.98 -2.32 38.19
N GLY A 20 3.22 -2.47 38.68
CA GLY A 20 4.42 -2.30 37.85
C GLY A 20 4.52 -3.30 36.71
N LEU A 21 4.23 -4.57 36.98
CA LEU A 21 4.22 -5.64 35.95
C LEU A 21 3.11 -5.44 34.91
N VAL A 22 1.92 -5.03 35.33
CA VAL A 22 0.81 -4.71 34.42
C VAL A 22 1.16 -3.51 33.55
N TRP A 23 1.77 -2.48 34.14
CA TRP A 23 2.16 -1.27 33.41
C TRP A 23 3.28 -1.56 32.39
N ALA A 24 4.26 -2.38 32.77
CA ALA A 24 5.32 -2.85 31.87
C ALA A 24 4.75 -3.71 30.74
N GLY A 25 3.82 -4.62 31.05
CA GLY A 25 3.14 -5.43 30.03
C GLY A 25 2.33 -4.61 29.05
N LEU A 26 1.58 -3.61 29.52
CA LEU A 26 0.82 -2.68 28.66
C LEU A 26 1.74 -1.81 27.81
N SER A 27 2.88 -1.36 28.33
CA SER A 27 3.86 -0.56 27.59
C SER A 27 4.54 -1.37 26.48
N LEU A 28 4.88 -2.62 26.74
CA LEU A 28 5.43 -3.53 25.73
C LEU A 28 4.40 -3.83 24.64
N TRP A 29 3.14 -4.06 25.01
CA TRP A 29 2.06 -4.29 24.05
C TRP A 29 1.83 -3.06 23.15
N SER A 30 1.77 -1.85 23.72
CA SER A 30 1.54 -0.64 22.96
C SER A 30 2.68 -0.29 21.98
N ASN A 31 3.92 -0.68 22.31
CA ASN A 31 5.06 -0.52 21.41
C ASN A 31 5.07 -1.54 20.25
N THR A 32 4.58 -2.76 20.49
CA THR A 32 4.53 -3.80 19.44
C THR A 32 3.45 -3.52 18.40
N THR A 33 2.37 -2.81 18.77
CA THR A 33 1.27 -2.47 17.86
C THR A 33 1.49 -1.19 17.05
N LYS A 34 2.57 -0.45 17.29
CA LYS A 34 2.87 0.84 16.64
C LYS A 34 3.94 0.75 15.56
N GLN A 35 4.31 -0.43 15.07
CA GLN A 35 5.06 -0.47 13.83
C GLN A 35 4.09 -0.11 12.69
N PRO A 36 4.20 1.10 12.08
CA PRO A 36 3.55 1.32 10.81
C PRO A 36 4.09 0.24 9.88
N LEU A 37 3.20 -0.49 9.21
CA LEU A 37 3.61 -1.26 8.03
C LEU A 37 4.47 -0.32 7.19
N PRO A 38 5.72 -0.68 6.83
CA PRO A 38 6.43 0.09 5.83
C PRO A 38 5.56 0.01 4.58
N LEU A 39 4.81 1.08 4.31
CA LEU A 39 4.20 1.32 3.03
C LEU A 39 5.38 1.58 2.10
N ASP A 40 5.96 0.49 1.61
CA ASP A 40 6.87 0.59 0.49
C ASP A 40 6.02 1.11 -0.68
N ASP A 41 6.33 2.30 -1.17
CA ASP A 41 5.62 2.92 -2.30
C ASP A 41 5.83 2.12 -3.60
N GLN A 42 6.25 0.88 -3.49
CA GLN A 42 6.57 -0.01 -4.58
C GLN A 42 5.83 -1.34 -4.47
N CYS A 43 5.28 -1.78 -5.58
CA CYS A 43 4.73 -3.12 -5.74
C CYS A 43 5.73 -3.99 -6.50
N VAL A 44 5.93 -5.21 -6.01
CA VAL A 44 6.80 -6.18 -6.67
C VAL A 44 5.93 -7.29 -7.25
N ALA A 45 6.01 -7.49 -8.55
CA ALA A 45 5.40 -8.62 -9.25
C ALA A 45 6.50 -9.56 -9.77
N THR A 46 6.24 -10.87 -9.72
CA THR A 46 7.14 -11.87 -10.28
C THR A 46 6.35 -12.71 -11.29
N ALA A 47 6.85 -12.79 -12.52
CA ALA A 47 6.29 -13.61 -13.58
C ALA A 47 7.42 -14.30 -14.34
N ASP A 48 7.32 -15.62 -14.54
CA ASP A 48 8.31 -16.44 -15.25
C ASP A 48 9.77 -16.20 -14.79
N GLY A 49 9.97 -16.02 -13.48
CA GLY A 49 11.28 -15.73 -12.87
C GLY A 49 11.77 -14.29 -13.04
N ALA A 50 11.10 -13.47 -13.82
CA ALA A 50 11.39 -12.04 -13.93
C ALA A 50 10.71 -11.27 -12.80
N LYS A 51 11.45 -10.36 -12.17
CA LYS A 51 10.97 -9.48 -11.11
C LYS A 51 10.77 -8.08 -11.67
N VAL A 52 9.55 -7.57 -11.55
CA VAL A 52 9.18 -6.22 -11.95
C VAL A 52 8.82 -5.42 -10.71
N VAL A 53 9.43 -4.25 -10.55
CA VAL A 53 9.13 -3.31 -9.46
C VAL A 53 8.41 -2.12 -10.09
N VAL A 54 7.23 -1.78 -9.56
CA VAL A 54 6.40 -0.67 -10.02
C VAL A 54 5.97 0.17 -8.82
N THR A 55 5.73 1.45 -9.03
CA THR A 55 5.16 2.33 -8.00
C THR A 55 3.68 1.99 -7.75
N LEU A 56 3.13 2.44 -6.63
CA LEU A 56 1.69 2.30 -6.36
C LEU A 56 0.82 2.95 -7.45
N GLU A 57 1.23 4.11 -7.97
CA GLU A 57 0.56 4.77 -9.09
C GLU A 57 0.54 3.90 -10.33
N GLN A 58 1.70 3.36 -10.71
CA GLN A 58 1.81 2.46 -11.87
C GLN A 58 0.98 1.19 -11.70
N ALA A 59 1.00 0.59 -10.51
CA ALA A 59 0.19 -0.59 -10.21
C ALA A 59 -1.31 -0.29 -10.29
N HIS A 60 -1.75 0.85 -9.76
CA HIS A 60 -3.12 1.32 -9.83
C HIS A 60 -3.57 1.53 -11.28
N ASN A 61 -2.80 2.25 -12.08
CA ASN A 61 -3.10 2.51 -13.48
C ASN A 61 -3.12 1.22 -14.31
N ALA A 62 -2.19 0.29 -14.05
CA ALA A 62 -2.17 -1.02 -14.70
C ALA A 62 -3.44 -1.83 -14.37
N ALA A 63 -3.91 -1.78 -13.12
CA ALA A 63 -5.16 -2.41 -12.71
C ALA A 63 -6.37 -1.81 -13.43
N ILE A 64 -6.43 -0.49 -13.61
CA ILE A 64 -7.50 0.18 -14.37
C ILE A 64 -7.51 -0.29 -15.84
N ILE A 65 -6.36 -0.27 -16.52
CA ILE A 65 -6.24 -0.75 -17.91
C ILE A 65 -6.74 -2.19 -18.03
N SER A 66 -6.30 -3.04 -17.11
CA SER A 66 -6.70 -4.46 -17.08
C SER A 66 -8.20 -4.63 -16.84
N ALA A 67 -8.77 -3.90 -15.89
CA ALA A 67 -10.20 -3.95 -15.58
C ALA A 67 -11.07 -3.47 -16.75
N VAL A 68 -10.63 -2.46 -17.49
CA VAL A 68 -11.34 -1.98 -18.71
C VAL A 68 -11.31 -3.07 -19.79
N GLY A 69 -10.16 -3.70 -20.01
CA GLY A 69 -10.02 -4.80 -20.97
C GLY A 69 -10.95 -5.97 -20.63
N LEU A 70 -10.94 -6.41 -19.38
CA LEU A 70 -11.79 -7.50 -18.89
C LEU A 70 -13.29 -7.18 -19.02
N ARG A 71 -13.70 -5.99 -18.60
CA ARG A 71 -15.12 -5.54 -18.72
C ARG A 71 -15.61 -5.49 -20.16
N ARG A 72 -14.71 -5.23 -21.11
CA ARG A 72 -15.02 -5.22 -22.55
C ARG A 72 -14.91 -6.59 -23.20
N GLY A 73 -14.60 -7.64 -22.43
CA GLY A 73 -14.46 -8.99 -22.96
C GLY A 73 -13.25 -9.16 -23.89
N LEU A 74 -12.24 -8.30 -23.78
CA LEU A 74 -11.05 -8.38 -24.61
C LEU A 74 -10.17 -9.56 -24.18
N PRO A 75 -9.49 -10.23 -25.12
CA PRO A 75 -8.55 -11.30 -24.78
C PRO A 75 -7.36 -10.76 -23.98
N SER A 76 -6.75 -11.60 -23.15
CA SER A 76 -5.60 -11.23 -22.31
C SER A 76 -4.45 -10.58 -23.09
N ARG A 77 -4.23 -11.02 -24.34
CA ARG A 77 -3.24 -10.40 -25.23
C ARG A 77 -3.50 -8.92 -25.51
N ALA A 78 -4.77 -8.50 -25.61
CA ALA A 78 -5.10 -7.09 -25.81
C ALA A 78 -4.75 -6.26 -24.58
N VAL A 79 -4.97 -6.81 -23.38
CA VAL A 79 -4.56 -6.17 -22.10
C VAL A 79 -3.04 -6.03 -22.05
N THR A 80 -2.30 -7.08 -22.41
CA THR A 80 -0.83 -7.03 -22.47
C THR A 80 -0.32 -5.96 -23.42
N ILE A 81 -0.92 -5.84 -24.61
CA ILE A 81 -0.55 -4.79 -25.59
C ILE A 81 -0.85 -3.42 -25.02
N ALA A 82 -2.03 -3.22 -24.41
CA ALA A 82 -2.39 -1.93 -23.82
C ALA A 82 -1.42 -1.51 -22.72
N LEU A 83 -1.03 -2.44 -21.83
CA LEU A 83 -0.04 -2.18 -20.78
C LEU A 83 1.33 -1.85 -21.36
N ALA A 84 1.80 -2.57 -22.38
CA ALA A 84 3.07 -2.31 -23.04
C ALA A 84 3.06 -0.93 -23.73
N THR A 85 1.95 -0.56 -24.36
CA THR A 85 1.77 0.77 -24.98
C THR A 85 1.80 1.85 -23.90
N ALA A 86 1.02 1.73 -22.83
CA ALA A 86 1.02 2.70 -21.73
C ALA A 86 2.40 2.83 -21.08
N TYR A 87 3.15 1.73 -20.98
CA TYR A 87 4.51 1.77 -20.47
C TYR A 87 5.44 2.58 -21.39
N GLN A 88 5.34 2.37 -22.69
CA GLN A 88 6.15 3.09 -23.69
C GLN A 88 5.80 4.57 -23.74
N GLU A 89 4.51 4.93 -23.65
CA GLU A 89 4.03 6.29 -23.83
C GLU A 89 4.20 7.17 -22.58
N SER A 90 4.00 6.62 -21.39
CA SER A 90 3.97 7.39 -20.14
C SER A 90 4.69 6.73 -18.97
N GLY A 91 5.23 5.52 -19.15
CA GLY A 91 5.67 4.68 -18.01
C GLY A 91 4.51 4.27 -17.12
N VAL A 92 3.31 4.06 -17.67
CA VAL A 92 2.06 3.73 -16.94
C VAL A 92 1.68 4.84 -15.93
N ARG A 93 1.99 6.08 -16.21
CA ARG A 93 1.61 7.26 -15.42
C ARG A 93 0.60 8.12 -16.15
N ASN A 94 -0.39 8.64 -15.41
CA ASN A 94 -1.39 9.52 -16.02
C ASN A 94 -0.85 10.95 -16.07
N LEU A 95 -0.04 11.24 -17.11
CA LEU A 95 0.64 12.52 -17.28
C LEU A 95 -0.33 13.58 -17.83
N ASP A 96 -0.28 14.80 -17.29
CA ASP A 96 -0.99 15.99 -17.76
C ASP A 96 -0.18 16.80 -18.78
N TYR A 97 0.96 16.28 -19.22
CA TYR A 97 1.89 16.87 -20.18
C TYR A 97 2.46 15.80 -21.12
N GLY A 98 2.97 16.24 -22.27
CA GLY A 98 3.64 15.38 -23.24
C GLY A 98 4.10 16.18 -24.45
N HIS A 99 4.44 15.49 -25.54
CA HIS A 99 4.81 16.16 -26.78
C HIS A 99 3.59 16.86 -27.40
N SER A 100 3.68 18.15 -27.67
CA SER A 100 2.58 19.00 -28.12
C SER A 100 1.47 19.08 -27.08
N ASP A 101 0.28 18.55 -27.37
CA ASP A 101 -0.87 18.47 -26.47
C ASP A 101 -1.18 17.03 -26.03
N SER A 102 -0.18 16.14 -26.08
CA SER A 102 -0.33 14.74 -25.63
C SER A 102 -0.49 14.66 -24.12
N ILE A 103 -1.46 13.88 -23.66
CA ILE A 103 -1.77 13.68 -22.24
C ILE A 103 -2.15 12.23 -21.94
N GLY A 104 -2.13 11.89 -20.65
CA GLY A 104 -2.66 10.65 -20.12
C GLY A 104 -1.75 9.45 -20.29
N LEU A 105 -2.28 8.29 -19.92
CA LEU A 105 -1.59 7.00 -19.95
C LEU A 105 -1.07 6.61 -21.35
N PHE A 106 -1.78 7.01 -22.39
CA PHE A 106 -1.50 6.65 -23.78
C PHE A 106 -1.02 7.84 -24.62
N GLN A 107 -0.67 8.96 -24.00
CA GLN A 107 -0.18 10.18 -24.63
C GLN A 107 -0.97 10.57 -25.89
N GLN A 108 -2.29 10.51 -25.77
CA GLN A 108 -3.19 10.83 -26.87
C GLN A 108 -3.41 12.34 -26.94
N ARG A 109 -3.61 12.85 -28.15
CA ARG A 109 -3.70 14.28 -28.43
C ARG A 109 -5.16 14.73 -28.61
N PRO A 110 -5.70 15.57 -27.70
CA PRO A 110 -7.03 16.16 -27.85
C PRO A 110 -7.23 16.86 -29.18
N SER A 111 -6.23 17.60 -29.66
CA SER A 111 -6.28 18.29 -30.96
C SER A 111 -6.41 17.35 -32.17
N LYS A 112 -6.24 16.02 -31.96
CA LYS A 112 -6.38 15.00 -33.00
C LYS A 112 -7.65 14.16 -32.82
N GLY A 113 -8.62 14.65 -32.07
CA GLY A 113 -9.92 13.99 -31.90
C GLY A 113 -9.97 12.94 -30.77
N TRP A 114 -9.00 12.95 -29.85
CA TRP A 114 -8.96 12.03 -28.71
C TRP A 114 -9.64 12.59 -27.45
N GLY A 115 -10.69 13.39 -27.62
CA GLY A 115 -11.47 13.94 -26.52
C GLY A 115 -11.07 15.38 -26.18
N THR A 116 -11.50 15.84 -25.01
CA THR A 116 -11.17 17.14 -24.42
C THR A 116 -10.35 16.95 -23.16
N ILE A 117 -9.54 17.95 -22.83
CA ILE A 117 -8.80 17.99 -21.56
C ILE A 117 -9.78 18.25 -20.42
#